data_8f1343fed05ed903bebc262a727dd63d
#
_entry.id   8f1343fed05ed903bebc262a727dd63d
#
_cell.length_a   1.000
_cell.length_b   1.000
_cell.length_c   1.000
_cell.angle_alpha   90.00
_cell.angle_beta   90.00
_cell.angle_gamma   90.00
#
_symmetry.space_group_name_H-M   'P 1'
#
loop_
_entity.id
_entity.type
_entity.pdbx_description
1 polymer ?
#
loop_
_entity_poly.entity_id
_entity_poly.type
_entity_poly.pdbx_seq_one_letter_code
_entity_poly.pdbx_strand_id
1 'polypeptide(L)'
;GTITKHFTFNGSAFVGSAVNYVTPAGVDPFAGATNTYSAGFTWRPSGRLRVDQTYFYTRLGGPQGTALAGATAYINHLSRTKVNYQFTKALSLRTIVDYNFLSANLALLSADRLKQATGDILFTYLLNPGTALYLGYNNRYENLALDPEAPAQLKRYGVPDYMTGRQLYIKLSYLFRF
;
A
#
# COMPACT_ATOMS: atom_id res chain seq x y z
N GLY A 1 20.04 4.34 -7.90
CA GLY A 1 20.90 4.57 -9.08
C GLY A 1 20.12 4.89 -10.35
N THR A 2 20.77 5.47 -11.31
CA THR A 2 20.22 5.75 -12.65
C THR A 2 20.91 4.83 -13.66
N ILE A 3 20.13 3.96 -14.33
CA ILE A 3 20.65 3.06 -15.37
C ILE A 3 20.66 3.78 -16.72
N THR A 4 19.60 4.51 -17.02
CA THR A 4 19.47 5.33 -18.23
C THR A 4 18.65 6.57 -17.92
N LYS A 5 18.61 7.56 -18.85
CA LYS A 5 17.71 8.74 -18.71
C LYS A 5 16.23 8.37 -18.57
N HIS A 6 15.85 7.13 -18.92
CA HIS A 6 14.47 6.63 -18.88
C HIS A 6 14.19 5.69 -17.72
N PHE A 7 15.21 5.19 -17.03
CA PHE A 7 15.06 4.22 -15.96
C PHE A 7 15.94 4.54 -14.77
N THR A 8 15.33 4.71 -13.61
CA THR A 8 16.02 4.88 -12.33
C THR A 8 15.51 3.82 -11.36
N PHE A 9 16.38 3.36 -10.46
CA PHE A 9 15.98 2.47 -9.39
C PHE A 9 16.57 2.94 -8.05
N ASN A 10 15.92 2.52 -6.98
CA ASN A 10 16.37 2.73 -5.61
C ASN A 10 16.04 1.48 -4.78
N GLY A 11 16.84 1.28 -3.75
CA GLY A 11 16.63 0.20 -2.79
C GLY A 11 17.28 0.53 -1.47
N SER A 12 16.73 0.00 -0.40
CA SER A 12 17.33 0.07 0.93
C SER A 12 17.11 -1.23 1.69
N ALA A 13 18.01 -1.51 2.62
CA ALA A 13 17.91 -2.61 3.55
C ALA A 13 18.24 -2.11 4.94
N PHE A 14 17.43 -2.51 5.91
CA PHE A 14 17.66 -2.28 7.32
C PHE A 14 17.53 -3.60 8.07
N VAL A 15 18.53 -3.90 8.89
CA VAL A 15 18.52 -5.07 9.79
C VAL A 15 18.84 -4.54 11.19
N GLY A 16 17.99 -4.86 12.15
CA GLY A 16 18.13 -4.34 13.51
C GLY A 16 17.12 -4.95 14.45
N SER A 17 16.68 -4.18 15.43
CA SER A 17 15.63 -4.55 16.36
C SER A 17 14.52 -3.51 16.37
N ALA A 18 13.30 -3.94 16.63
CA ALA A 18 12.14 -3.06 16.84
C ALA A 18 11.27 -3.61 17.98
N VAL A 19 10.57 -2.70 18.66
CA VAL A 19 9.66 -3.08 19.74
C VAL A 19 8.26 -3.28 19.20
N ASN A 20 7.66 -4.43 19.55
CA ASN A 20 6.24 -4.68 19.35
C ASN A 20 5.45 -4.20 20.56
N TYR A 21 4.63 -3.17 20.39
CA TYR A 21 3.70 -2.66 21.40
C TYR A 21 2.28 -3.19 21.22
N VAL A 22 1.98 -3.82 20.08
CA VAL A 22 0.65 -4.33 19.73
C VAL A 22 0.61 -5.83 20.03
N THR A 23 0.70 -6.17 21.30
CA THR A 23 0.71 -7.55 21.77
C THR A 23 -0.68 -8.02 22.17
N PRO A 24 -1.00 -9.33 22.09
CA PRO A 24 -2.22 -9.89 22.64
C PRO A 24 -2.31 -9.72 24.15
N ALA A 25 -3.51 -9.82 24.71
CA ALA A 25 -3.71 -9.77 26.14
C ALA A 25 -2.84 -10.84 26.86
N GLY A 26 -2.13 -10.44 27.91
CA GLY A 26 -1.23 -11.30 28.66
C GLY A 26 0.17 -11.47 28.06
N VAL A 27 0.48 -10.79 26.97
CA VAL A 27 1.82 -10.74 26.37
C VAL A 27 2.37 -9.31 26.52
N ASP A 28 3.48 -9.18 27.25
CA ASP A 28 4.15 -7.88 27.40
C ASP A 28 4.76 -7.38 26.07
N PRO A 29 4.90 -6.06 25.88
CA PRO A 29 5.66 -5.51 24.76
C PRO A 29 7.08 -6.08 24.72
N PHE A 30 7.58 -6.42 23.55
CA PHE A 30 8.88 -7.05 23.41
C PHE A 30 9.68 -6.49 22.23
N ALA A 31 11.02 -6.57 22.36
CA ALA A 31 11.93 -6.30 21.26
C ALA A 31 12.16 -7.58 20.43
N GLY A 32 12.01 -7.47 19.12
CA GLY A 32 12.28 -8.54 18.16
C GLY A 32 13.28 -8.10 17.09
N ALA A 33 13.97 -9.06 16.48
CA ALA A 33 14.80 -8.78 15.30
C ALA A 33 13.91 -8.30 14.14
N THR A 34 14.29 -7.22 13.49
CA THR A 34 13.55 -6.69 12.35
C THR A 34 14.42 -6.61 11.10
N ASN A 35 13.83 -7.00 9.98
CA ASN A 35 14.39 -6.85 8.65
C ASN A 35 13.41 -6.04 7.80
N THR A 36 13.86 -4.91 7.25
CA THR A 36 13.08 -4.09 6.34
C THR A 36 13.85 -3.91 5.05
N TYR A 37 13.19 -4.24 3.93
CA TYR A 37 13.73 -4.05 2.60
C TYR A 37 12.79 -3.18 1.80
N SER A 38 13.35 -2.25 1.03
CA SER A 38 12.58 -1.52 0.02
C SER A 38 13.27 -1.61 -1.33
N ALA A 39 12.45 -1.70 -2.37
CA ALA A 39 12.91 -1.63 -3.76
C ALA A 39 11.91 -0.80 -4.56
N GLY A 40 12.43 0.02 -5.48
CA GLY A 40 11.59 0.83 -6.32
C GLY A 40 12.26 1.15 -7.64
N PHE A 41 11.45 1.45 -8.65
CA PHE A 41 11.92 1.99 -9.90
C PHE A 41 10.97 3.05 -10.46
N THR A 42 11.54 3.94 -11.25
CA THR A 42 10.81 4.84 -12.11
C THR A 42 11.19 4.56 -13.57
N TRP A 43 10.20 4.31 -14.40
CA TRP A 43 10.34 4.09 -15.82
C TRP A 43 9.60 5.16 -16.61
N ARG A 44 10.32 5.83 -17.53
CA ARG A 44 9.82 6.89 -18.42
C ARG A 44 10.12 6.54 -19.86
N PRO A 45 9.35 5.61 -20.49
CA PRO A 45 9.63 5.22 -21.89
C PRO A 45 9.39 6.36 -22.88
N SER A 46 8.60 7.34 -22.50
CA SER A 46 8.34 8.54 -23.31
C SER A 46 8.13 9.76 -22.41
N GLY A 47 8.08 10.96 -22.99
CA GLY A 47 7.74 12.18 -22.26
C GLY A 47 6.29 12.21 -21.73
N ARG A 48 5.44 11.28 -22.17
CA ARG A 48 4.02 11.20 -21.81
C ARG A 48 3.70 10.13 -20.78
N LEU A 49 4.53 9.11 -20.63
CA LEU A 49 4.30 7.98 -19.73
C LEU A 49 5.37 7.92 -18.65
N ARG A 50 4.91 7.85 -17.41
CA ARG A 50 5.76 7.57 -16.24
C ARG A 50 5.10 6.46 -15.42
N VAL A 51 5.89 5.45 -15.09
CA VAL A 51 5.54 4.36 -14.20
C VAL A 51 6.49 4.39 -13.02
N ASP A 52 5.94 4.49 -11.81
CA ASP A 52 6.67 4.36 -10.56
C ASP A 52 6.19 3.09 -9.86
N GLN A 53 7.11 2.22 -9.50
CA GLN A 53 6.86 1.02 -8.69
C GLN A 53 7.63 1.15 -7.40
N THR A 54 6.98 0.81 -6.28
CA THR A 54 7.63 0.72 -4.97
C THR A 54 7.15 -0.54 -4.27
N TYR A 55 8.07 -1.24 -3.64
CA TYR A 55 7.80 -2.43 -2.85
C TYR A 55 8.51 -2.32 -1.51
N PHE A 56 7.80 -2.61 -0.43
CA PHE A 56 8.31 -2.70 0.93
C PHE A 56 8.04 -4.08 1.48
N TYR A 57 9.04 -4.62 2.14
CA TYR A 57 8.97 -5.83 2.93
C TYR A 57 9.44 -5.52 4.34
N THR A 58 8.68 -5.93 5.35
CA THR A 58 9.08 -5.85 6.76
C THR A 58 8.76 -7.17 7.44
N ARG A 59 9.73 -7.70 8.17
CA ARG A 59 9.55 -8.83 9.05
C ARG A 59 9.96 -8.42 10.47
N LEU A 60 9.14 -8.76 11.46
CA LEU A 60 9.48 -8.69 12.87
C LEU A 60 9.54 -10.10 13.44
N GLY A 61 10.63 -10.42 14.13
CA GLY A 61 10.81 -11.65 14.90
C GLY A 61 10.11 -11.63 16.24
N GLY A 62 10.08 -12.77 16.89
CA GLY A 62 9.57 -12.90 18.26
C GLY A 62 10.51 -12.31 19.33
N PRO A 63 10.09 -12.38 20.61
CA PRO A 63 10.83 -11.80 21.73
C PRO A 63 12.25 -12.38 21.83
N GLN A 64 13.25 -11.50 21.81
CA GLN A 64 14.65 -11.88 21.94
C GLN A 64 14.93 -12.48 23.32
N GLY A 65 15.86 -13.44 23.38
CA GLY A 65 16.24 -14.10 24.64
C GLY A 65 15.23 -15.13 25.17
N THR A 66 14.18 -15.46 24.40
CA THR A 66 13.16 -16.45 24.78
C THR A 66 13.15 -17.61 23.78
N ALA A 67 12.42 -18.68 24.11
CA ALA A 67 12.16 -19.81 23.19
C ALA A 67 11.46 -19.37 21.89
N LEU A 68 10.80 -18.20 21.88
CA LEU A 68 10.10 -17.65 20.72
C LEU A 68 10.97 -16.72 19.86
N ALA A 69 12.26 -16.55 20.16
CA ALA A 69 13.17 -15.66 19.41
C ALA A 69 13.25 -16.02 17.91
N GLY A 70 13.11 -17.31 17.57
CA GLY A 70 13.06 -17.80 16.19
C GLY A 70 11.70 -17.63 15.49
N ALA A 71 10.64 -17.36 16.24
CA ALA A 71 9.30 -17.15 15.69
C ALA A 71 9.23 -15.83 14.91
N THR A 72 8.22 -15.70 14.05
CA THR A 72 7.93 -14.46 13.35
C THR A 72 6.65 -13.87 13.94
N ALA A 73 6.71 -12.62 14.43
CA ALA A 73 5.55 -11.90 14.92
C ALA A 73 4.66 -11.45 13.75
N TYR A 74 5.29 -10.85 12.72
CA TYR A 74 4.58 -10.56 11.47
C TYR A 74 5.52 -10.44 10.27
N ILE A 75 4.92 -10.57 9.11
CA ILE A 75 5.50 -10.20 7.81
C ILE A 75 4.51 -9.26 7.13
N ASN A 76 5.01 -8.13 6.66
CA ASN A 76 4.23 -7.17 5.88
C ASN A 76 4.86 -6.95 4.51
N HIS A 77 4.02 -6.98 3.47
CA HIS A 77 4.37 -6.66 2.09
C HIS A 77 3.48 -5.51 1.63
N LEU A 78 4.08 -4.45 1.14
CA LEU A 78 3.39 -3.33 0.53
C LEU A 78 3.93 -3.11 -0.87
N SER A 79 3.07 -3.19 -1.86
CA SER A 79 3.38 -2.89 -3.26
C SER A 79 2.54 -1.73 -3.74
N ARG A 80 3.17 -0.71 -4.32
CA ARG A 80 2.51 0.44 -4.92
C ARG A 80 2.99 0.65 -6.34
N THR A 81 2.05 0.62 -7.27
CA THR A 81 2.26 0.97 -8.68
C THR A 81 1.54 2.27 -8.98
N LYS A 82 2.25 3.26 -9.48
CA LYS A 82 1.68 4.53 -9.93
C LYS A 82 2.00 4.75 -11.40
N VAL A 83 0.97 4.95 -12.20
CA VAL A 83 1.06 5.25 -13.62
C VAL A 83 0.53 6.65 -13.87
N ASN A 84 1.33 7.49 -14.54
CA ASN A 84 0.87 8.78 -15.03
C ASN A 84 1.01 8.80 -16.55
N TYR A 85 -0.09 9.10 -17.21
CA TYR A 85 -0.13 9.22 -18.67
C TYR A 85 -0.69 10.56 -19.09
N GLN A 86 0.02 11.26 -19.95
CA GLN A 86 -0.38 12.54 -20.51
C GLN A 86 -0.86 12.35 -21.94
N PHE A 87 -2.18 12.43 -22.14
CA PHE A 87 -2.79 12.33 -23.47
C PHE A 87 -2.47 13.56 -24.31
N THR A 88 -2.71 14.75 -23.71
CA THR A 88 -2.43 16.06 -24.28
C THR A 88 -1.84 16.98 -23.23
N LYS A 89 -1.49 18.23 -23.58
CA LYS A 89 -1.06 19.23 -22.59
C LYS A 89 -2.15 19.53 -21.54
N ALA A 90 -3.41 19.33 -21.90
CA ALA A 90 -4.56 19.61 -21.05
C ALA A 90 -5.12 18.36 -20.34
N LEU A 91 -4.97 17.16 -20.92
CA LEU A 91 -5.60 15.94 -20.41
C LEU A 91 -4.56 14.92 -19.91
N SER A 92 -4.71 14.50 -18.68
CA SER A 92 -3.87 13.48 -18.06
C SER A 92 -4.68 12.45 -17.27
N LEU A 93 -4.10 11.27 -17.13
CA LEU A 93 -4.59 10.16 -16.31
C LEU A 93 -3.52 9.79 -15.30
N ARG A 94 -3.92 9.66 -14.05
CA ARG A 94 -3.13 9.03 -12.99
C ARG A 94 -3.87 7.82 -12.46
N THR A 95 -3.18 6.70 -12.41
CA THR A 95 -3.66 5.48 -11.75
C THR A 95 -2.69 5.08 -10.66
N ILE A 96 -3.21 4.72 -9.48
CA ILE A 96 -2.44 4.15 -8.38
C ILE A 96 -3.10 2.83 -8.01
N VAL A 97 -2.29 1.78 -7.89
CA VAL A 97 -2.72 0.48 -7.37
C VAL A 97 -1.83 0.14 -6.19
N ASP A 98 -2.44 -0.04 -5.04
CA ASP A 98 -1.77 -0.48 -3.81
C ASP A 98 -2.21 -1.90 -3.47
N TYR A 99 -1.27 -2.73 -3.07
CA TYR A 99 -1.52 -4.03 -2.47
C TYR A 99 -0.79 -4.13 -1.14
N ASN A 100 -1.52 -4.39 -0.07
CA ASN A 100 -0.99 -4.59 1.28
C ASN A 100 -1.32 -6.00 1.77
N PHE A 101 -0.30 -6.73 2.22
CA PHE A 101 -0.43 -8.05 2.80
C PHE A 101 0.28 -8.10 4.15
N LEU A 102 -0.48 -8.27 5.22
CA LEU A 102 0.01 -8.50 6.58
C LEU A 102 -0.28 -9.95 6.97
N SER A 103 0.78 -10.73 7.21
CA SER A 103 0.70 -12.05 7.84
C SER A 103 1.09 -11.92 9.31
N ALA A 104 0.13 -11.99 10.21
CA ALA A 104 0.32 -11.86 11.65
C ALA A 104 0.32 -13.22 12.34
N ASN A 105 1.21 -13.39 13.31
CA ASN A 105 1.14 -14.47 14.29
C ASN A 105 0.32 -13.98 15.48
N LEU A 106 -0.91 -14.46 15.60
CA LEU A 106 -1.87 -14.00 16.61
C LEU A 106 -1.42 -14.28 18.07
N ALA A 107 -0.45 -15.16 18.27
CA ALA A 107 0.15 -15.38 19.59
C ALA A 107 1.14 -14.27 20.00
N LEU A 108 1.62 -13.47 19.05
CA LEU A 108 2.64 -12.42 19.28
C LEU A 108 2.17 -11.02 18.86
N LEU A 109 1.16 -10.93 18.02
CA LEU A 109 0.65 -9.67 17.48
C LEU A 109 -0.88 -9.65 17.53
N SER A 110 -1.45 -8.63 18.18
CA SER A 110 -2.91 -8.40 18.23
C SER A 110 -3.35 -7.64 16.97
N ALA A 111 -3.22 -8.29 15.81
CA ALA A 111 -3.66 -7.76 14.53
C ALA A 111 -4.10 -8.89 13.62
N ASP A 112 -5.19 -8.68 12.88
CA ASP A 112 -5.69 -9.65 11.92
C ASP A 112 -4.77 -9.77 10.69
N ARG A 113 -4.81 -10.95 10.05
CA ARG A 113 -4.20 -11.14 8.73
C ARG A 113 -4.95 -10.32 7.70
N LEU A 114 -4.29 -9.32 7.14
CA LEU A 114 -4.85 -8.39 6.18
C LEU A 114 -4.30 -8.66 4.78
N LYS A 115 -5.20 -8.78 3.81
CA LYS A 115 -4.88 -8.59 2.38
C LYS A 115 -5.83 -7.52 1.86
N GLN A 116 -5.25 -6.44 1.35
CA GLN A 116 -6.01 -5.30 0.86
C GLN A 116 -5.46 -4.88 -0.50
N ALA A 117 -6.35 -4.67 -1.45
CA ALA A 117 -6.05 -4.05 -2.73
C ALA A 117 -6.85 -2.76 -2.86
N THR A 118 -6.19 -1.65 -3.20
CA THR A 118 -6.86 -0.38 -3.50
C THR A 118 -6.49 0.08 -4.90
N GLY A 119 -7.45 0.65 -5.59
CA GLY A 119 -7.26 1.25 -6.90
C GLY A 119 -7.77 2.68 -6.92
N ASP A 120 -6.93 3.60 -7.43
CA ASP A 120 -7.24 5.00 -7.62
C ASP A 120 -7.07 5.35 -9.09
N ILE A 121 -8.08 5.97 -9.71
CA ILE A 121 -8.02 6.49 -11.06
C ILE A 121 -8.43 7.95 -11.01
N LEU A 122 -7.60 8.83 -11.58
CA LEU A 122 -7.86 10.27 -11.64
C LEU A 122 -7.61 10.79 -13.05
N PHE A 123 -8.65 11.26 -13.69
CA PHE A 123 -8.57 12.11 -14.87
C PHE A 123 -8.49 13.57 -14.46
N THR A 124 -7.58 14.30 -15.08
CA THR A 124 -7.42 15.74 -14.89
C THR A 124 -7.51 16.41 -16.25
N TYR A 125 -8.43 17.37 -16.38
CA TYR A 125 -8.57 18.21 -17.56
C TYR A 125 -8.34 19.67 -17.21
N LEU A 126 -7.29 20.26 -17.75
CA LEU A 126 -6.94 21.67 -17.60
C LEU A 126 -7.69 22.47 -18.68
N LEU A 127 -8.73 23.20 -18.28
CA LEU A 127 -9.51 24.05 -19.17
C LEU A 127 -8.72 25.29 -19.58
N ASN A 128 -8.15 25.97 -18.58
CA ASN A 128 -7.33 27.19 -18.71
C ASN A 128 -6.27 27.22 -17.60
N PRO A 129 -5.22 28.08 -17.69
CA PRO A 129 -4.35 28.34 -16.55
C PRO A 129 -5.16 28.80 -15.34
N GLY A 130 -5.24 27.95 -14.32
CA GLY A 130 -6.01 28.21 -13.10
C GLY A 130 -7.38 27.54 -13.02
N THR A 131 -7.87 26.89 -14.11
CA THR A 131 -9.14 26.12 -14.08
C THR A 131 -8.90 24.66 -14.47
N ALA A 132 -9.27 23.75 -13.59
CA ALA A 132 -9.11 22.33 -13.81
C ALA A 132 -10.35 21.54 -13.36
N LEU A 133 -10.73 20.56 -14.17
CA LEU A 133 -11.74 19.56 -13.85
C LEU A 133 -11.06 18.24 -13.50
N TYR A 134 -11.49 17.64 -12.41
CA TYR A 134 -11.03 16.36 -11.92
C TYR A 134 -12.19 15.37 -11.88
N LEU A 135 -11.98 14.17 -12.42
CA LEU A 135 -12.88 13.04 -12.27
C LEU A 135 -12.08 11.90 -11.65
N GLY A 136 -12.45 11.51 -10.45
CA GLY A 136 -11.76 10.47 -9.69
C GLY A 136 -12.65 9.29 -9.33
N TYR A 137 -12.07 8.10 -9.37
CA TYR A 137 -12.67 6.86 -8.93
C TYR A 137 -11.70 6.13 -8.03
N ASN A 138 -12.18 5.70 -6.86
CA ASN A 138 -11.41 4.92 -5.89
C ASN A 138 -12.19 3.66 -5.52
N ASN A 139 -11.49 2.55 -5.34
CA ASN A 139 -12.05 1.32 -4.82
C ASN A 139 -11.10 0.67 -3.80
N ARG A 140 -11.68 -0.14 -2.91
CA ARG A 140 -10.94 -0.93 -1.92
C ARG A 140 -11.54 -2.31 -1.85
N TYR A 141 -10.67 -3.31 -1.91
CA TYR A 141 -10.99 -4.72 -1.71
C TYR A 141 -10.21 -5.27 -0.53
N GLU A 142 -10.84 -6.10 0.27
CA GLU A 142 -10.22 -6.76 1.42
C GLU A 142 -10.57 -8.24 1.43
N ASN A 143 -9.74 -9.04 2.13
CA ASN A 143 -9.95 -10.47 2.32
C ASN A 143 -10.97 -10.73 3.44
N LEU A 144 -12.16 -10.15 3.33
CA LEU A 144 -13.27 -10.32 4.26
C LEU A 144 -14.27 -11.31 3.70
N ALA A 145 -14.75 -12.23 4.55
CA ALA A 145 -15.87 -13.09 4.21
C ALA A 145 -16.69 -13.38 5.46
N LEU A 146 -17.94 -13.77 5.27
CA LEU A 146 -18.79 -14.23 6.38
C LEU A 146 -18.22 -15.52 6.96
N ASP A 147 -18.16 -15.61 8.29
CA ASP A 147 -17.75 -16.82 8.97
C ASP A 147 -18.82 -17.90 8.75
N PRO A 148 -18.51 -19.06 8.13
CA PRO A 148 -19.48 -20.14 7.95
C PRO A 148 -20.05 -20.70 9.25
N GLU A 149 -19.27 -20.65 10.34
CA GLU A 149 -19.65 -21.15 11.65
C GLU A 149 -20.38 -20.08 12.49
N ALA A 150 -20.19 -18.81 12.17
CA ALA A 150 -20.83 -17.68 12.82
C ALA A 150 -21.25 -16.62 11.77
N PRO A 151 -22.36 -16.82 11.03
CA PRO A 151 -22.72 -15.99 9.86
C PRO A 151 -22.93 -14.50 10.15
N ALA A 152 -23.05 -14.10 11.42
CA ALA A 152 -23.09 -12.69 11.83
C ALA A 152 -21.71 -12.06 12.02
N GLN A 153 -20.62 -12.83 11.84
CA GLN A 153 -19.24 -12.35 12.01
C GLN A 153 -18.49 -12.36 10.68
N LEU A 154 -17.59 -11.40 10.53
CA LEU A 154 -16.66 -11.33 9.42
C LEU A 154 -15.32 -11.92 9.83
N LYS A 155 -14.78 -12.78 8.99
CA LYS A 155 -13.44 -13.37 9.09
C LYS A 155 -12.56 -12.92 7.95
N ARG A 156 -11.25 -12.80 8.21
CA ARG A 156 -10.24 -12.47 7.18
C ARG A 156 -9.58 -13.74 6.68
N TYR A 157 -9.93 -14.17 5.48
CA TYR A 157 -9.28 -15.30 4.81
C TYR A 157 -9.32 -15.15 3.27
N GLY A 158 -8.56 -15.98 2.56
CA GLY A 158 -8.58 -16.00 1.10
C GLY A 158 -7.85 -14.85 0.44
N VAL A 159 -8.42 -14.39 -0.66
CA VAL A 159 -7.94 -13.26 -1.49
C VAL A 159 -8.75 -11.99 -1.19
N PRO A 160 -8.26 -10.79 -1.53
CA PRO A 160 -9.01 -9.55 -1.35
C PRO A 160 -10.06 -9.39 -2.47
N ASP A 161 -11.21 -10.06 -2.32
CA ASP A 161 -12.32 -10.07 -3.28
C ASP A 161 -13.58 -9.34 -2.77
N TYR A 162 -13.65 -9.06 -1.46
CA TYR A 162 -14.76 -8.33 -0.88
C TYR A 162 -14.54 -6.81 -0.98
N MET A 163 -15.43 -6.12 -1.69
CA MET A 163 -15.35 -4.68 -1.85
C MET A 163 -15.83 -3.95 -0.61
N THR A 164 -14.91 -3.30 0.11
CA THR A 164 -15.17 -2.55 1.33
C THR A 164 -15.34 -1.05 1.12
N GLY A 165 -14.97 -0.54 -0.06
CA GLY A 165 -15.11 0.87 -0.37
C GLY A 165 -15.17 1.13 -1.87
N ARG A 166 -16.02 2.10 -2.25
CA ARG A 166 -16.10 2.64 -3.61
C ARG A 166 -16.47 4.11 -3.53
N GLN A 167 -15.75 4.94 -4.27
CA GLN A 167 -16.02 6.35 -4.33
C GLN A 167 -15.82 6.88 -5.74
N LEU A 168 -16.77 7.66 -6.22
CA LEU A 168 -16.66 8.48 -7.42
C LEU A 168 -16.76 9.95 -7.00
N TYR A 169 -15.89 10.80 -7.53
CA TYR A 169 -15.96 12.22 -7.26
C TYR A 169 -15.64 13.07 -8.49
N ILE A 170 -16.24 14.24 -8.54
CA ILE A 170 -15.96 15.28 -9.52
C ILE A 170 -15.59 16.54 -8.75
N LYS A 171 -14.50 17.19 -9.16
CA LYS A 171 -14.04 18.45 -8.57
C LYS A 171 -13.71 19.44 -9.67
N LEU A 172 -14.26 20.67 -9.54
CA LEU A 172 -13.85 21.83 -10.33
C LEU A 172 -12.97 22.73 -9.45
N SER A 173 -11.79 23.06 -9.93
CA SER A 173 -10.89 24.05 -9.32
C SER A 173 -10.84 25.28 -10.20
N TYR A 174 -11.05 26.46 -9.62
CA TYR A 174 -10.99 27.74 -10.31
C TYR A 174 -10.14 28.73 -9.52
N LEU A 175 -9.17 29.37 -10.17
CA LEU A 175 -8.33 30.40 -9.57
C LEU A 175 -8.88 31.76 -9.93
N PHE A 176 -9.42 32.48 -8.94
CA PHE A 176 -9.76 33.90 -9.07
C PHE A 176 -8.47 34.73 -9.00
N ARG A 177 -8.28 35.62 -9.95
CA ARG A 177 -7.22 36.64 -9.92
C ARG A 177 -7.93 38.00 -9.82
N PHE A 178 -7.63 38.69 -8.76
CA PHE A 178 -8.08 40.10 -8.54
C PHE A 178 -6.97 41.03 -9.00
#